data_1237f113fb0a2cb16ef865286d7bd677
#
_entry.id   1237f113fb0a2cb16ef865286d7bd677
#
_cell.length_a   1.000
_cell.length_b   1.000
_cell.length_c   1.000
_cell.angle_alpha   90.00
_cell.angle_beta   90.00
_cell.angle_gamma   90.00
#
_symmetry.space_group_name_H-M   'P 1'
#
loop_
_entity.id
_entity.type
_entity.pdbx_description
1 polymer ?
#
loop_
_entity_poly.entity_id
_entity_poly.type
_entity_poly.pdbx_seq_one_letter_code
_entity_poly.pdbx_strand_id
1 'polypeptide(L)'
;MTSQRLPTGGDVRISNEDGRVAAVLVNGGTAKPVPGTWSATSELLVRELAPRFPAIRFVEVRYRLKSWRALDSCVADGRAALAAAGRATTLLIGFSLGGAVAVRLAATESVTGVLGLAPWLPSELALDGLRGKRLDIVHGTWDRHLPGIPGVSPANSRAGWERARRLGVPGTYTVIPRGLHGCALRSRRGGLVRLPHWRDWVAATAATLEELAG
;
A
#
# COMPACT_ATOMS: atom_id res chain seq x y z
N MET A 1 16.44 6.63 9.14
CA MET A 1 15.79 5.43 8.57
C MET A 1 16.51 4.19 9.06
N THR A 2 15.82 3.33 9.80
CA THR A 2 16.34 2.05 10.32
C THR A 2 15.73 0.87 9.55
N SER A 3 16.41 -0.28 9.58
CA SER A 3 15.91 -1.53 9.01
C SER A 3 15.86 -2.60 10.08
N GLN A 4 14.78 -3.39 10.06
CA GLN A 4 14.56 -4.45 11.04
C GLN A 4 14.09 -5.72 10.33
N ARG A 5 14.61 -6.87 10.75
CA ARG A 5 14.11 -8.19 10.34
C ARG A 5 12.84 -8.53 11.10
N LEU A 6 11.80 -9.00 10.40
CA LEU A 6 10.57 -9.47 11.02
C LEU A 6 10.69 -10.95 11.44
N PRO A 7 9.95 -11.39 12.47
CA PRO A 7 9.93 -12.80 12.89
C PRO A 7 9.50 -13.76 11.76
N THR A 8 8.71 -13.29 10.81
CA THR A 8 8.25 -14.05 9.65
C THR A 8 9.33 -14.27 8.59
N GLY A 9 10.48 -13.57 8.70
CA GLY A 9 11.55 -13.56 7.72
C GLY A 9 11.42 -12.48 6.62
N GLY A 10 10.40 -11.64 6.67
CA GLY A 10 10.31 -10.37 5.94
C GLY A 10 11.19 -9.30 6.60
N ASP A 11 11.14 -8.08 6.07
CA ASP A 11 11.86 -6.93 6.63
C ASP A 11 11.00 -5.67 6.58
N VAL A 12 11.32 -4.72 7.46
CA VAL A 12 10.77 -3.37 7.41
C VAL A 12 11.87 -2.33 7.37
N ARG A 13 11.59 -1.18 6.72
CA ARG A 13 12.35 0.06 6.85
C ARG A 13 11.45 1.09 7.52
N ILE A 14 11.98 1.80 8.50
CA ILE A 14 11.25 2.77 9.30
C ILE A 14 11.86 4.15 9.12
N SER A 15 11.01 5.12 8.78
CA SER A 15 11.33 6.55 8.76
C SER A 15 10.45 7.27 9.78
N ASN A 16 10.94 8.37 10.35
CA ASN A 16 10.26 9.13 11.41
C ASN A 16 9.89 8.25 12.62
N GLU A 17 10.90 7.63 13.24
CA GLU A 17 10.72 6.65 14.33
C GLU A 17 9.86 7.14 15.49
N ASP A 18 9.90 8.46 15.79
CA ASP A 18 9.15 9.09 16.87
C ASP A 18 7.73 9.51 16.47
N GLY A 19 7.32 9.29 15.23
CA GLY A 19 5.97 9.60 14.75
C GLY A 19 4.90 8.98 15.65
N ARG A 20 3.90 9.77 16.05
CA ARG A 20 2.83 9.37 16.99
C ARG A 20 1.78 8.44 16.37
N VAL A 21 1.59 8.53 15.05
CA VAL A 21 0.73 7.66 14.26
C VAL A 21 1.57 6.92 13.22
N ALA A 22 1.05 5.86 12.61
CA ALA A 22 1.81 5.10 11.61
C ALA A 22 1.13 5.05 10.24
N ALA A 23 1.95 5.00 9.19
CA ALA A 23 1.57 4.60 7.84
C ALA A 23 2.40 3.36 7.48
N VAL A 24 1.74 2.21 7.32
CA VAL A 24 2.39 0.95 6.96
C VAL A 24 2.15 0.67 5.48
N LEU A 25 3.24 0.67 4.69
CA LEU A 25 3.20 0.49 3.25
C LEU A 25 3.45 -0.97 2.89
N VAL A 26 2.41 -1.66 2.45
CA VAL A 26 2.46 -3.06 2.01
C VAL A 26 2.55 -3.13 0.49
N ASN A 27 3.47 -3.97 0.02
CA ASN A 27 4.00 -3.96 -1.33
C ASN A 27 3.14 -4.76 -2.34
N GLY A 28 3.43 -4.57 -3.63
CA GLY A 28 2.92 -5.37 -4.73
C GLY A 28 3.49 -6.80 -4.78
N GLY A 29 2.92 -7.61 -5.66
CA GLY A 29 3.30 -9.02 -5.85
C GLY A 29 3.65 -9.36 -7.29
N THR A 30 3.87 -10.65 -7.52
CA THR A 30 4.17 -11.27 -8.81
C THR A 30 3.33 -12.53 -9.00
N ALA A 31 3.23 -13.03 -10.24
CA ALA A 31 2.48 -14.24 -10.53
C ALA A 31 3.12 -15.50 -9.91
N LYS A 32 4.45 -15.59 -9.91
CA LYS A 32 5.19 -16.69 -9.29
C LYS A 32 5.74 -16.24 -7.93
N PRO A 33 5.79 -17.12 -6.92
CA PRO A 33 6.47 -16.82 -5.66
C PRO A 33 7.95 -16.53 -5.91
N VAL A 34 8.38 -15.34 -5.50
CA VAL A 34 9.79 -14.93 -5.56
C VAL A 34 10.18 -14.22 -4.26
N PRO A 35 11.46 -14.16 -3.91
CA PRO A 35 11.92 -13.37 -2.77
C PRO A 35 11.43 -11.91 -2.87
N GLY A 36 11.04 -11.35 -1.75
CA GLY A 36 10.56 -9.98 -1.69
C GLY A 36 11.63 -8.95 -2.06
N THR A 37 11.19 -7.87 -2.66
CA THR A 37 12.02 -6.70 -2.97
C THR A 37 11.35 -5.45 -2.40
N TRP A 38 12.11 -4.39 -2.15
CA TRP A 38 11.55 -3.08 -1.81
C TRP A 38 10.75 -2.52 -2.98
N SER A 39 9.58 -1.97 -2.69
CA SER A 39 8.74 -1.31 -3.69
C SER A 39 9.32 0.04 -4.09
N ALA A 40 9.55 0.25 -5.39
CA ALA A 40 9.98 1.55 -5.88
C ALA A 40 8.90 2.64 -5.64
N THR A 41 7.62 2.27 -5.77
CA THR A 41 6.50 3.18 -5.50
C THR A 41 6.45 3.57 -4.02
N SER A 42 6.53 2.61 -3.08
CA SER A 42 6.55 2.92 -1.65
C SER A 42 7.77 3.76 -1.26
N GLU A 43 8.96 3.40 -1.77
CA GLU A 43 10.19 4.14 -1.51
C GLU A 43 10.10 5.60 -2.00
N LEU A 44 9.56 5.85 -3.20
CA LEU A 44 9.35 7.21 -3.67
C LEU A 44 8.38 7.98 -2.78
N LEU A 45 7.25 7.37 -2.41
CA LEU A 45 6.26 8.00 -1.55
C LEU A 45 6.84 8.37 -0.19
N VAL A 46 7.54 7.43 0.47
CA VAL A 46 8.18 7.71 1.77
C VAL A 46 9.23 8.81 1.65
N ARG A 47 10.08 8.77 0.60
CA ARG A 47 11.09 9.80 0.35
C ARG A 47 10.50 11.21 0.21
N GLU A 48 9.35 11.33 -0.49
CA GLU A 48 8.72 12.64 -0.74
C GLU A 48 7.82 13.09 0.44
N LEU A 49 7.26 12.15 1.21
CA LEU A 49 6.26 12.44 2.22
C LEU A 49 6.81 12.45 3.67
N ALA A 50 7.80 11.63 4.00
CA ALA A 50 8.31 11.58 5.37
C ALA A 50 8.84 12.95 5.89
N PRO A 51 9.53 13.78 5.07
CA PRO A 51 9.92 15.12 5.50
C PRO A 51 8.73 16.07 5.75
N ARG A 52 7.60 15.84 5.06
CA ARG A 52 6.39 16.68 5.16
C ARG A 52 5.52 16.29 6.35
N PHE A 53 5.60 15.04 6.79
CA PHE A 53 4.77 14.46 7.84
C PHE A 53 5.62 13.87 8.98
N PRO A 54 6.37 14.70 9.74
CA PRO A 54 7.25 14.20 10.81
C PRO A 54 6.51 13.49 11.94
N ALA A 55 5.20 13.78 12.13
CA ALA A 55 4.34 13.11 13.09
C ALA A 55 3.91 11.69 12.67
N ILE A 56 4.20 11.30 11.42
CA ILE A 56 3.83 9.97 10.89
C ILE A 56 5.08 9.10 10.82
N ARG A 57 5.04 7.95 11.48
CA ARG A 57 6.01 6.87 11.38
C ARG A 57 5.71 6.06 10.12
N PHE A 58 6.56 6.14 9.11
CA PHE A 58 6.43 5.36 7.89
C PHE A 58 7.14 4.01 8.04
N VAL A 59 6.42 2.93 7.76
CA VAL A 59 6.93 1.55 7.81
C VAL A 59 6.75 0.90 6.45
N GLU A 60 7.83 0.76 5.69
CA GLU A 60 7.83 0.05 4.41
C GLU A 60 8.06 -1.44 4.63
N VAL A 61 7.27 -2.29 3.97
CA VAL A 61 7.36 -3.75 4.11
C VAL A 61 8.05 -4.38 2.90
N ARG A 62 9.05 -5.24 3.16
CA ARG A 62 9.60 -6.18 2.20
C ARG A 62 9.18 -7.58 2.60
N TYR A 63 8.29 -8.19 1.84
CA TYR A 63 7.84 -9.55 2.12
C TYR A 63 8.98 -10.55 2.03
N ARG A 64 8.91 -11.64 2.79
CA ARG A 64 9.77 -12.81 2.61
C ARG A 64 9.60 -13.41 1.22
N LEU A 65 8.35 -13.67 0.85
CA LEU A 65 7.93 -14.08 -0.49
C LEU A 65 6.79 -13.18 -0.97
N LYS A 66 6.86 -12.72 -2.21
CA LYS A 66 5.80 -11.92 -2.81
C LYS A 66 5.17 -12.69 -3.97
N SER A 67 3.87 -12.92 -3.90
CA SER A 67 3.07 -13.51 -4.99
C SER A 67 1.60 -13.47 -4.66
N TRP A 68 0.77 -13.37 -5.68
CA TRP A 68 -0.68 -13.57 -5.53
C TRP A 68 -1.03 -14.97 -5.03
N ARG A 69 -0.21 -15.96 -5.35
CA ARG A 69 -0.35 -17.36 -4.89
C ARG A 69 0.15 -17.58 -3.45
N ALA A 70 0.81 -16.59 -2.87
CA ALA A 70 1.33 -16.61 -1.50
C ALA A 70 0.74 -15.45 -0.67
N LEU A 71 -0.52 -15.09 -0.91
CA LEU A 71 -1.18 -13.97 -0.24
C LEU A 71 -1.11 -14.09 1.28
N ASP A 72 -1.34 -15.28 1.85
CA ASP A 72 -1.29 -15.50 3.30
C ASP A 72 0.10 -15.24 3.88
N SER A 73 1.18 -15.57 3.15
CA SER A 73 2.54 -15.21 3.54
C SER A 73 2.74 -13.69 3.57
N CYS A 74 2.22 -12.97 2.57
CA CYS A 74 2.27 -11.50 2.53
C CYS A 74 1.44 -10.87 3.67
N VAL A 75 0.29 -11.45 4.01
CA VAL A 75 -0.53 -11.01 5.15
C VAL A 75 0.20 -11.24 6.48
N ALA A 76 0.88 -12.38 6.64
CA ALA A 76 1.67 -12.66 7.84
C ALA A 76 2.81 -11.63 8.02
N ASP A 77 3.53 -11.30 6.94
CA ASP A 77 4.59 -10.28 6.97
C ASP A 77 4.01 -8.89 7.25
N GLY A 78 2.86 -8.55 6.65
CA GLY A 78 2.16 -7.29 6.92
C GLY A 78 1.67 -7.17 8.36
N ARG A 79 1.20 -8.26 8.96
CA ARG A 79 0.79 -8.32 10.38
C ARG A 79 1.99 -8.10 11.31
N ALA A 80 3.13 -8.74 11.02
CA ALA A 80 4.36 -8.52 11.76
C ALA A 80 4.86 -7.06 11.63
N ALA A 81 4.68 -6.45 10.46
CA ALA A 81 5.03 -5.05 10.25
C ALA A 81 4.10 -4.09 11.02
N LEU A 82 2.80 -4.40 11.14
CA LEU A 82 1.87 -3.65 12.00
C LEU A 82 2.32 -3.70 13.48
N ALA A 83 2.71 -4.88 13.96
CA ALA A 83 3.27 -5.02 15.30
C ALA A 83 4.56 -4.20 15.48
N ALA A 84 5.46 -4.23 14.49
CA ALA A 84 6.69 -3.43 14.51
C ALA A 84 6.43 -1.90 14.40
N ALA A 85 5.33 -1.50 13.76
CA ALA A 85 4.91 -0.10 13.76
C ALA A 85 4.59 0.42 15.16
N GLY A 86 3.96 -0.42 16.00
CA GLY A 86 3.75 -0.15 17.43
C GLY A 86 2.97 1.15 17.72
N ARG A 87 1.96 1.47 16.92
CA ARG A 87 1.12 2.66 17.09
C ARG A 87 -0.36 2.30 17.17
N ALA A 88 -1.09 2.99 18.05
CA ALA A 88 -2.53 2.78 18.23
C ALA A 88 -3.37 3.26 17.04
N THR A 89 -2.83 4.21 16.27
CA THR A 89 -3.48 4.75 15.06
C THR A 89 -2.60 4.47 13.86
N THR A 90 -3.11 3.67 12.92
CA THR A 90 -2.34 3.23 11.74
C THR A 90 -3.19 3.29 10.48
N LEU A 91 -2.65 3.91 9.43
CA LEU A 91 -3.14 3.81 8.06
C LEU A 91 -2.37 2.69 7.34
N LEU A 92 -3.08 1.78 6.70
CA LEU A 92 -2.46 0.84 5.76
C LEU A 92 -2.45 1.43 4.35
N ILE A 93 -1.29 1.45 3.71
CA ILE A 93 -1.14 1.88 2.31
C ILE A 93 -0.78 0.65 1.48
N GLY A 94 -1.73 0.17 0.67
CA GLY A 94 -1.58 -1.07 -0.10
C GLY A 94 -1.35 -0.83 -1.57
N PHE A 95 -0.16 -1.15 -2.09
CA PHE A 95 0.15 -1.05 -3.52
C PHE A 95 -0.11 -2.37 -4.24
N SER A 96 -0.92 -2.37 -5.31
CA SER A 96 -1.18 -3.55 -6.14
C SER A 96 -1.71 -4.74 -5.31
N LEU A 97 -1.01 -5.88 -5.24
CA LEU A 97 -1.31 -6.99 -4.33
C LEU A 97 -1.47 -6.50 -2.88
N GLY A 98 -0.68 -5.51 -2.47
CA GLY A 98 -0.77 -4.90 -1.14
C GLY A 98 -2.16 -4.36 -0.82
N GLY A 99 -2.99 -4.05 -1.81
CA GLY A 99 -4.40 -3.71 -1.60
C GLY A 99 -5.17 -4.83 -0.91
N ALA A 100 -5.06 -6.07 -1.42
CA ALA A 100 -5.67 -7.24 -0.79
C ALA A 100 -5.07 -7.55 0.59
N VAL A 101 -3.74 -7.39 0.75
CA VAL A 101 -3.07 -7.55 2.05
C VAL A 101 -3.61 -6.53 3.05
N ALA A 102 -3.69 -5.26 2.68
CA ALA A 102 -4.19 -4.19 3.55
C ALA A 102 -5.65 -4.44 3.98
N VAL A 103 -6.51 -4.84 3.05
CA VAL A 103 -7.91 -5.20 3.36
C VAL A 103 -7.98 -6.38 4.33
N ARG A 104 -7.18 -7.43 4.13
CA ARG A 104 -7.09 -8.59 5.05
C ARG A 104 -6.61 -8.21 6.46
N LEU A 105 -5.85 -7.14 6.59
CA LEU A 105 -5.33 -6.61 7.85
C LEU A 105 -6.21 -5.53 8.48
N ALA A 106 -7.21 -5.02 7.76
CA ALA A 106 -8.02 -3.89 8.20
C ALA A 106 -8.82 -4.15 9.51
N ALA A 107 -9.13 -5.41 9.81
CA ALA A 107 -9.79 -5.79 11.07
C ALA A 107 -8.90 -5.60 12.32
N THR A 108 -7.59 -5.35 12.17
CA THR A 108 -6.70 -5.05 13.29
C THR A 108 -7.14 -3.75 13.98
N GLU A 109 -7.21 -3.76 15.30
CA GLU A 109 -7.75 -2.66 16.11
C GLU A 109 -7.05 -1.31 15.82
N SER A 110 -5.72 -1.32 15.74
CA SER A 110 -4.91 -0.13 15.44
C SER A 110 -5.14 0.46 14.06
N VAL A 111 -5.73 -0.28 13.12
CA VAL A 111 -5.95 0.19 11.75
C VAL A 111 -7.20 1.06 11.69
N THR A 112 -7.05 2.31 11.26
CA THR A 112 -8.14 3.29 11.11
C THR A 112 -8.67 3.37 9.68
N GLY A 113 -7.83 3.00 8.69
CA GLY A 113 -8.22 3.03 7.28
C GLY A 113 -7.21 2.34 6.37
N VAL A 114 -7.62 2.22 5.12
CA VAL A 114 -6.82 1.66 4.03
C VAL A 114 -6.77 2.65 2.87
N LEU A 115 -5.58 2.97 2.40
CA LEU A 115 -5.35 3.64 1.11
C LEU A 115 -4.83 2.61 0.10
N GLY A 116 -5.62 2.32 -0.92
CA GLY A 116 -5.21 1.45 -2.02
C GLY A 116 -4.58 2.24 -3.17
N LEU A 117 -3.35 1.93 -3.53
CA LEU A 117 -2.64 2.49 -4.68
C LEU A 117 -2.65 1.45 -5.81
N ALA A 118 -3.45 1.69 -6.86
CA ALA A 118 -3.70 0.70 -7.91
C ALA A 118 -4.00 -0.71 -7.33
N PRO A 119 -4.90 -0.83 -6.33
CA PRO A 119 -5.01 -2.04 -5.51
C PRO A 119 -5.67 -3.18 -6.29
N TRP A 120 -5.17 -4.40 -6.09
CA TRP A 120 -5.84 -5.63 -6.50
C TRP A 120 -6.88 -6.02 -5.45
N LEU A 121 -8.17 -5.97 -5.84
CA LEU A 121 -9.32 -6.25 -4.99
C LEU A 121 -10.24 -7.30 -5.66
N PRO A 122 -9.82 -8.57 -5.72
CA PRO A 122 -10.57 -9.61 -6.42
C PRO A 122 -11.97 -9.82 -5.80
N SER A 123 -12.88 -10.40 -6.58
CA SER A 123 -14.29 -10.58 -6.19
C SER A 123 -14.47 -11.40 -4.92
N GLU A 124 -13.62 -12.40 -4.74
CA GLU A 124 -13.61 -13.33 -3.60
C GLU A 124 -12.99 -12.73 -2.32
N LEU A 125 -12.36 -11.55 -2.39
CA LEU A 125 -11.79 -10.90 -1.23
C LEU A 125 -12.89 -10.46 -0.27
N ALA A 126 -12.89 -11.00 0.95
CA ALA A 126 -13.78 -10.55 2.01
C ALA A 126 -13.43 -9.11 2.44
N LEU A 127 -14.46 -8.26 2.55
CA LEU A 127 -14.32 -6.83 2.88
C LEU A 127 -14.85 -6.50 4.28
N ASP A 128 -15.33 -7.47 5.04
CA ASP A 128 -15.95 -7.26 6.36
C ASP A 128 -15.00 -6.60 7.36
N GLY A 129 -13.70 -6.85 7.25
CA GLY A 129 -12.67 -6.20 8.07
C GLY A 129 -12.59 -4.68 7.90
N LEU A 130 -13.22 -4.12 6.86
CA LEU A 130 -13.31 -2.68 6.63
C LEU A 130 -14.50 -2.01 7.35
N ARG A 131 -15.39 -2.76 8.00
CA ARG A 131 -16.50 -2.16 8.74
C ARG A 131 -15.99 -1.22 9.83
N GLY A 132 -16.53 0.01 9.85
CA GLY A 132 -16.08 1.07 10.77
C GLY A 132 -14.69 1.65 10.42
N LYS A 133 -14.13 1.31 9.28
CA LYS A 133 -12.88 1.84 8.72
C LYS A 133 -13.17 2.65 7.45
N ARG A 134 -12.13 3.29 6.89
CA ARG A 134 -12.20 4.02 5.63
C ARG A 134 -11.43 3.25 4.54
N LEU A 135 -11.91 3.28 3.30
CA LEU A 135 -11.21 2.77 2.12
C LEU A 135 -11.10 3.87 1.06
N ASP A 136 -9.92 4.44 0.91
CA ASP A 136 -9.58 5.33 -0.19
C ASP A 136 -8.81 4.58 -1.27
N ILE A 137 -9.05 4.92 -2.53
CA ILE A 137 -8.34 4.33 -3.66
C ILE A 137 -7.83 5.43 -4.58
N VAL A 138 -6.58 5.26 -5.02
CA VAL A 138 -5.96 6.03 -6.09
C VAL A 138 -5.59 5.08 -7.21
N HIS A 139 -6.02 5.37 -8.44
CA HIS A 139 -5.76 4.49 -9.59
C HIS A 139 -5.47 5.28 -10.87
N GLY A 140 -4.44 4.87 -11.61
CA GLY A 140 -4.07 5.47 -12.89
C GLY A 140 -4.91 4.91 -14.05
N THR A 141 -5.38 5.76 -14.98
CA THR A 141 -6.22 5.29 -16.11
C THR A 141 -5.46 4.45 -17.14
N TRP A 142 -4.13 4.55 -17.16
CA TRP A 142 -3.24 3.78 -18.04
C TRP A 142 -2.60 2.59 -17.33
N ASP A 143 -3.10 2.21 -16.19
CA ASP A 143 -2.72 0.97 -15.51
C ASP A 143 -3.19 -0.23 -16.34
N ARG A 144 -2.37 -0.62 -17.30
CA ARG A 144 -2.60 -1.73 -18.22
C ARG A 144 -1.48 -2.74 -18.06
N HIS A 145 -1.76 -3.96 -18.51
CA HIS A 145 -0.77 -5.01 -18.56
C HIS A 145 0.39 -4.59 -19.49
N LEU A 146 1.50 -4.17 -18.91
CA LEU A 146 2.74 -3.93 -19.63
C LEU A 146 3.56 -5.24 -19.68
N PRO A 147 4.27 -5.55 -20.76
CA PRO A 147 5.13 -6.72 -20.81
C PRO A 147 6.08 -6.78 -19.60
N GLY A 148 6.01 -7.87 -18.83
CA GLY A 148 6.83 -8.08 -17.63
C GLY A 148 6.36 -7.37 -16.36
N ILE A 149 5.32 -6.51 -16.42
CA ILE A 149 4.74 -5.83 -15.26
C ILE A 149 3.22 -6.03 -15.32
N PRO A 150 2.67 -7.01 -14.61
CA PRO A 150 1.22 -7.18 -14.55
C PRO A 150 0.62 -5.99 -13.78
N GLY A 151 -0.11 -5.14 -14.47
CA GLY A 151 -0.92 -4.08 -13.88
C GLY A 151 -2.22 -4.62 -13.27
N VAL A 152 -2.94 -3.75 -12.58
CA VAL A 152 -4.30 -4.01 -12.09
C VAL A 152 -5.28 -3.18 -12.91
N SER A 153 -6.32 -3.80 -13.43
CA SER A 153 -7.37 -3.08 -14.16
C SER A 153 -8.07 -2.08 -13.21
N PRO A 154 -8.24 -0.79 -13.61
CA PRO A 154 -9.07 0.15 -12.86
C PRO A 154 -10.48 -0.38 -12.56
N ALA A 155 -11.04 -1.20 -13.45
CA ALA A 155 -12.33 -1.85 -13.23
C ALA A 155 -12.31 -2.80 -12.02
N ASN A 156 -11.21 -3.54 -11.79
CA ASN A 156 -11.07 -4.42 -10.63
C ASN A 156 -11.11 -3.64 -9.32
N SER A 157 -10.29 -2.60 -9.18
CA SER A 157 -10.26 -1.80 -7.96
C SER A 157 -11.56 -1.02 -7.74
N ARG A 158 -12.20 -0.54 -8.82
CA ARG A 158 -13.50 0.15 -8.74
C ARG A 158 -14.59 -0.80 -8.25
N ALA A 159 -14.69 -2.00 -8.82
CA ALA A 159 -15.65 -3.01 -8.36
C ALA A 159 -15.44 -3.37 -6.89
N GLY A 160 -14.18 -3.49 -6.44
CA GLY A 160 -13.84 -3.70 -5.04
C GLY A 160 -14.28 -2.55 -4.14
N TRP A 161 -14.03 -1.31 -4.56
CA TRP A 161 -14.46 -0.10 -3.83
C TRP A 161 -15.98 0.00 -3.74
N GLU A 162 -16.70 -0.26 -4.84
CA GLU A 162 -18.17 -0.26 -4.86
C GLU A 162 -18.76 -1.35 -3.95
N ARG A 163 -18.13 -2.54 -3.88
CA ARG A 163 -18.51 -3.57 -2.90
C ARG A 163 -18.35 -3.06 -1.47
N ALA A 164 -17.23 -2.39 -1.15
CA ALA A 164 -17.01 -1.79 0.18
C ALA A 164 -18.06 -0.70 0.48
N ARG A 165 -18.38 0.15 -0.48
CA ARG A 165 -19.43 1.18 -0.34
C ARG A 165 -20.80 0.56 -0.01
N ARG A 166 -21.16 -0.57 -0.64
CA ARG A 166 -22.40 -1.29 -0.31
C ARG A 166 -22.44 -1.86 1.11
N LEU A 167 -21.27 -2.09 1.73
CA LEU A 167 -21.14 -2.47 3.14
C LEU A 167 -21.13 -1.26 4.10
N GLY A 168 -21.35 -0.03 3.60
CA GLY A 168 -21.32 1.19 4.39
C GLY A 168 -19.91 1.71 4.67
N VAL A 169 -18.86 1.19 4.02
CA VAL A 169 -17.48 1.66 4.21
C VAL A 169 -17.31 3.03 3.56
N PRO A 170 -16.95 4.10 4.30
CA PRO A 170 -16.68 5.42 3.73
C PRO A 170 -15.37 5.44 2.96
N GLY A 171 -15.18 6.46 2.11
CA GLY A 171 -13.93 6.71 1.40
C GLY A 171 -14.12 7.27 0.00
N THR A 172 -12.99 7.54 -0.67
CA THR A 172 -12.91 8.18 -1.98
C THR A 172 -12.31 7.25 -3.04
N TYR A 173 -12.60 7.54 -4.30
CA TYR A 173 -11.95 6.88 -5.44
C TYR A 173 -11.36 7.95 -6.35
N THR A 174 -10.06 8.16 -6.26
CA THR A 174 -9.32 9.17 -7.02
C THR A 174 -8.71 8.56 -8.28
N VAL A 175 -8.92 9.22 -9.40
CA VAL A 175 -8.38 8.80 -10.70
C VAL A 175 -7.23 9.70 -11.11
N ILE A 176 -6.11 9.13 -11.49
CA ILE A 176 -4.98 9.86 -12.10
C ILE A 176 -5.05 9.68 -13.61
N PRO A 177 -5.41 10.72 -14.37
CA PRO A 177 -5.47 10.65 -15.83
C PRO A 177 -4.10 10.27 -16.41
N ARG A 178 -4.04 9.28 -17.29
CA ARG A 178 -2.81 8.74 -17.90
C ARG A 178 -1.78 8.21 -16.90
N GLY A 179 -2.15 8.08 -15.61
CA GLY A 179 -1.30 7.45 -14.59
C GLY A 179 -1.06 5.97 -14.92
N LEU A 180 0.17 5.51 -14.72
CA LEU A 180 0.59 4.12 -14.89
C LEU A 180 0.39 3.32 -13.59
N HIS A 181 0.87 2.07 -13.55
CA HIS A 181 0.84 1.23 -12.35
C HIS A 181 1.83 1.74 -11.29
N GLY A 182 1.40 2.66 -10.44
CA GLY A 182 2.22 3.33 -9.42
C GLY A 182 3.02 4.51 -9.94
N CYS A 183 3.91 5.05 -9.10
CA CYS A 183 4.62 6.31 -9.34
C CYS A 183 6.12 6.13 -9.63
N ALA A 184 6.68 4.93 -9.45
CA ALA A 184 8.09 4.67 -9.69
C ALA A 184 8.38 3.21 -10.06
N LEU A 185 9.49 3.01 -10.76
CA LEU A 185 10.10 1.72 -11.07
C LEU A 185 11.54 1.68 -10.59
N ARG A 186 12.10 0.46 -10.52
CA ARG A 186 13.52 0.23 -10.27
C ARG A 186 14.24 -0.02 -11.59
N SER A 187 15.26 0.78 -11.89
CA SER A 187 16.12 0.56 -13.06
C SER A 187 16.93 -0.74 -12.90
N ARG A 188 17.49 -1.25 -14.00
CA ARG A 188 18.39 -2.42 -13.96
C ARG A 188 19.62 -2.22 -13.07
N ARG A 189 20.05 -0.96 -12.85
CA ARG A 189 21.17 -0.58 -11.97
C ARG A 189 20.73 -0.32 -10.53
N GLY A 190 19.47 -0.63 -10.17
CA GLY A 190 18.92 -0.44 -8.82
C GLY A 190 18.46 0.98 -8.50
N GLY A 191 18.65 1.95 -9.38
CA GLY A 191 18.20 3.34 -9.18
C GLY A 191 16.68 3.48 -9.27
N LEU A 192 16.14 4.45 -8.55
CA LEU A 192 14.72 4.80 -8.58
C LEU A 192 14.41 5.65 -9.83
N VAL A 193 13.44 5.23 -10.62
CA VAL A 193 12.97 5.95 -11.82
C VAL A 193 11.54 6.41 -11.57
N ARG A 194 11.32 7.72 -11.58
CA ARG A 194 9.98 8.32 -11.48
C ARG A 194 9.21 8.07 -12.77
N LEU A 195 7.96 7.64 -12.64
CA LEU A 195 7.05 7.50 -13.78
C LEU A 195 6.31 8.81 -14.08
N PRO A 196 5.73 8.98 -15.28
CA PRO A 196 4.82 10.07 -15.56
C PRO A 196 3.73 10.18 -14.49
N HIS A 197 3.31 11.41 -14.16
CA HIS A 197 2.28 11.67 -13.15
C HIS A 197 2.64 11.23 -11.71
N TRP A 198 3.91 10.97 -11.39
CA TRP A 198 4.32 10.59 -10.05
C TRP A 198 3.91 11.61 -8.97
N ARG A 199 3.90 12.93 -9.33
CA ARG A 199 3.48 13.99 -8.42
C ARG A 199 2.03 13.90 -8.03
N ASP A 200 1.16 13.45 -8.95
CA ASP A 200 -0.27 13.28 -8.68
C ASP A 200 -0.51 12.13 -7.69
N TRP A 201 0.29 11.05 -7.78
CA TRP A 201 0.30 9.96 -6.81
C TRP A 201 0.74 10.45 -5.42
N VAL A 202 1.81 11.26 -5.35
CA VAL A 202 2.30 11.85 -4.10
C VAL A 202 1.24 12.78 -3.50
N ALA A 203 0.62 13.65 -4.31
CA ALA A 203 -0.39 14.59 -3.84
C ALA A 203 -1.64 13.87 -3.33
N ALA A 204 -2.14 12.86 -4.05
CA ALA A 204 -3.30 12.07 -3.62
C ALA A 204 -3.01 11.28 -2.31
N THR A 205 -1.79 10.75 -2.16
CA THR A 205 -1.38 10.09 -0.92
C THR A 205 -1.26 11.09 0.23
N ALA A 206 -0.70 12.29 -0.02
CA ALA A 206 -0.57 13.34 0.98
C ALA A 206 -1.93 13.76 1.55
N ALA A 207 -2.94 13.94 0.70
CA ALA A 207 -4.28 14.31 1.14
C ALA A 207 -4.87 13.32 2.16
N THR A 208 -4.67 12.01 1.95
CA THR A 208 -5.10 10.98 2.91
C THR A 208 -4.27 11.03 4.21
N LEU A 209 -2.98 11.35 4.12
CA LEU A 209 -2.11 11.45 5.30
C LEU A 209 -2.38 12.70 6.14
N GLU A 210 -2.86 13.79 5.55
CA GLU A 210 -3.27 15.00 6.27
C GLU A 210 -4.41 14.69 7.23
N GLU A 211 -5.38 13.88 6.82
CA GLU A 211 -6.48 13.43 7.69
C GLU A 211 -6.00 12.49 8.81
N LEU A 212 -4.93 11.74 8.61
CA LEU A 212 -4.35 10.86 9.63
C LEU A 212 -3.55 11.65 10.68
N ALA A 213 -2.91 12.74 10.25
CA ALA A 213 -2.00 13.53 11.10
C ALA A 213 -2.71 14.57 11.98
N GLY A 214 -3.93 15.00 11.57
CA GLY A 214 -4.80 15.95 12.31
C GLY A 214 -5.44 15.29 13.50
#